data_8ccde172e80e35ee017b7eb9e56d0e19
#
_entry.id   8ccde172e80e35ee017b7eb9e56d0e19
#
_cell.length_a   1.000
_cell.length_b   1.000
_cell.length_c   1.000
_cell.angle_alpha   90.00
_cell.angle_beta   90.00
_cell.angle_gamma   90.00
#
_symmetry.space_group_name_H-M   'P 1'
#
loop_
_entity.id
_entity.type
_entity.pdbx_description
1 polymer ?
#
loop_
_entity_poly.entity_id
_entity_poly.type
_entity_poly.pdbx_seq_one_letter_code
_entity_poly.pdbx_strand_id
1 'polypeptide(L)'
;MFEINEKEKRIIPSWIWENILDLQITSVYDPFSGIPKLATFFKKNGLQVITSDILQCNYWWNKALVENKGVYINQDVLEKVLYTESTIASVFGEWADSYFTPDECRSLEKWSTNISLLNISDEERALLYVAVYLTISYWITYNKRYFQTKNVSPNDILAYYVNNINRMVFDNGMPNFCYYYDSYEIASQIGTEAVYMYFPSKEGFRNYNMRFYLWECWTRRVSQINLEGVINKVEYPKLGETFTDKETYMNAIDSFLSQVVNNRVWIISYNDQILPNKEDLLELVQKYRTITKNVELEIPYPTAAGTSITKEGIIIAVQ
;
A
#
# COMPACT_ATOMS: atom_id res chain seq x y z
N MET A 1 14.54 -4.61 -7.18
CA MET A 1 13.84 -5.90 -7.01
C MET A 1 12.33 -5.64 -7.01
N PHE A 2 11.80 -5.20 -8.17
CA PHE A 2 10.37 -5.13 -8.46
C PHE A 2 9.90 -6.37 -9.21
N GLU A 3 10.79 -7.30 -9.43
CA GLU A 3 10.53 -8.64 -9.90
C GLU A 3 10.40 -9.62 -8.72
N ILE A 4 9.51 -9.33 -7.78
CA ILE A 4 8.74 -10.44 -7.24
C ILE A 4 7.94 -10.90 -8.44
N ASN A 5 8.25 -12.09 -8.88
CA ASN A 5 7.71 -12.80 -10.02
C ASN A 5 6.25 -12.39 -10.26
N GLU A 6 5.91 -11.84 -11.44
CA GLU A 6 4.53 -11.39 -11.74
C GLU A 6 3.50 -12.50 -11.51
N LYS A 7 3.93 -13.76 -11.60
CA LYS A 7 3.11 -14.93 -11.25
C LYS A 7 2.74 -14.96 -9.76
N GLU A 8 3.71 -14.74 -8.85
CA GLU A 8 3.45 -14.76 -7.40
C GLU A 8 2.55 -13.61 -6.97
N LYS A 9 2.67 -12.44 -7.60
CA LYS A 9 1.80 -11.28 -7.32
C LYS A 9 0.33 -11.52 -7.65
N ARG A 10 0.03 -12.48 -8.52
CA ARG A 10 -1.34 -12.84 -8.93
C ARG A 10 -1.88 -14.05 -8.17
N ILE A 11 -1.01 -14.91 -7.66
CA ILE A 11 -1.39 -16.16 -7.00
C ILE A 11 -2.10 -15.88 -5.69
N ILE A 12 -1.52 -15.03 -4.82
CA ILE A 12 -2.08 -14.78 -3.47
C ILE A 12 -3.49 -14.16 -3.54
N PRO A 13 -3.76 -13.07 -4.30
CA PRO A 13 -5.10 -12.52 -4.38
C PRO A 13 -6.14 -13.51 -4.93
N SER A 14 -5.80 -14.28 -5.96
CA SER A 14 -6.70 -15.29 -6.53
C SER A 14 -6.97 -16.42 -5.55
N TRP A 15 -5.93 -16.89 -4.86
CA TRP A 15 -6.06 -17.94 -3.86
C TRP A 15 -6.90 -17.49 -2.66
N ILE A 16 -6.71 -16.26 -2.15
CA ILE A 16 -7.57 -15.71 -1.10
C ILE A 16 -9.02 -15.67 -1.59
N TRP A 17 -9.24 -15.16 -2.80
CA TRP A 17 -10.57 -15.06 -3.40
C TRP A 17 -11.27 -16.41 -3.51
N GLU A 18 -10.60 -17.44 -4.01
CA GLU A 18 -11.12 -18.80 -4.13
C GLU A 18 -11.58 -19.37 -2.76
N ASN A 19 -10.90 -19.00 -1.69
CA ASN A 19 -11.22 -19.46 -0.35
C ASN A 19 -12.38 -18.71 0.32
N ILE A 20 -12.80 -17.57 -0.21
CA ILE A 20 -13.89 -16.76 0.35
C ILE A 20 -15.13 -16.69 -0.54
N LEU A 21 -15.11 -17.27 -1.74
CA LEU A 21 -16.22 -17.23 -2.69
C LEU A 21 -17.54 -17.74 -2.12
N ASP A 22 -17.50 -18.81 -1.36
CA ASP A 22 -18.66 -19.45 -0.73
C ASP A 22 -19.29 -18.60 0.38
N LEU A 23 -18.60 -17.58 0.89
CA LEU A 23 -19.11 -16.66 1.91
C LEU A 23 -20.06 -15.60 1.35
N GLN A 24 -20.10 -15.41 0.02
CA GLN A 24 -20.97 -14.47 -0.70
C GLN A 24 -20.94 -13.05 -0.10
N ILE A 25 -19.76 -12.56 0.27
CA ILE A 25 -19.59 -11.21 0.78
C ILE A 25 -19.75 -10.18 -0.33
N THR A 26 -20.34 -9.04 -0.01
CA THR A 26 -20.56 -7.92 -0.93
C THR A 26 -19.68 -6.71 -0.63
N SER A 27 -19.12 -6.64 0.57
CA SER A 27 -18.26 -5.54 0.99
C SER A 27 -17.12 -6.01 1.90
N VAL A 28 -15.97 -5.33 1.78
CA VAL A 28 -14.77 -5.63 2.56
C VAL A 28 -14.06 -4.35 3.00
N TYR A 29 -13.59 -4.35 4.25
CA TYR A 29 -12.69 -3.35 4.80
C TYR A 29 -11.27 -3.90 4.86
N ASP A 30 -10.30 -3.15 4.32
CA ASP A 30 -8.86 -3.43 4.41
C ASP A 30 -8.19 -2.32 5.25
N PRO A 31 -8.02 -2.54 6.56
CA PRO A 31 -7.53 -1.54 7.51
C PRO A 31 -6.04 -1.21 7.36
N PHE A 32 -5.27 -2.10 6.77
CA PHE A 32 -3.81 -1.97 6.64
C PHE A 32 -3.38 -2.09 5.18
N SER A 33 -4.07 -1.36 4.30
CA SER A 33 -4.09 -1.65 2.87
C SER A 33 -2.75 -1.45 2.17
N GLY A 34 -1.88 -0.57 2.67
CA GLY A 34 -0.62 -0.28 2.03
C GLY A 34 -0.79 0.08 0.54
N ILE A 35 0.00 -0.56 -0.32
CA ILE A 35 -0.23 -0.54 -1.77
C ILE A 35 -1.39 -1.50 -2.08
N PRO A 36 -2.55 -1.02 -2.59
CA PRO A 36 -3.83 -1.73 -2.54
C PRO A 36 -3.97 -2.82 -3.61
N LYS A 37 -3.09 -3.81 -3.61
CA LYS A 37 -3.13 -4.90 -4.60
C LYS A 37 -4.34 -5.80 -4.39
N LEU A 38 -4.56 -6.24 -3.16
CA LEU A 38 -5.68 -7.10 -2.81
C LEU A 38 -6.99 -6.30 -2.80
N ALA A 39 -7.00 -5.10 -2.24
CA ALA A 39 -8.16 -4.20 -2.28
C ALA A 39 -8.62 -3.93 -3.74
N THR A 40 -7.68 -3.66 -4.65
CA THR A 40 -7.99 -3.51 -6.09
C THR A 40 -8.50 -4.82 -6.69
N PHE A 41 -8.01 -5.96 -6.24
CA PHE A 41 -8.48 -7.26 -6.69
C PHE A 41 -9.91 -7.53 -6.22
N PHE A 42 -10.25 -7.23 -4.98
CA PHE A 42 -11.63 -7.30 -4.47
C PHE A 42 -12.56 -6.38 -5.25
N LYS A 43 -12.13 -5.14 -5.52
CA LYS A 43 -12.86 -4.20 -6.38
C LYS A 43 -13.14 -4.81 -7.77
N LYS A 44 -12.15 -5.47 -8.40
CA LYS A 44 -12.31 -6.15 -9.70
C LYS A 44 -13.33 -7.28 -9.67
N ASN A 45 -13.49 -7.92 -8.52
CA ASN A 45 -14.46 -8.99 -8.31
C ASN A 45 -15.84 -8.47 -7.83
N GLY A 46 -16.09 -7.16 -7.95
CA GLY A 46 -17.40 -6.58 -7.71
C GLY A 46 -17.73 -6.22 -6.27
N LEU A 47 -16.79 -6.35 -5.33
CA LEU A 47 -17.04 -5.95 -3.96
C LEU A 47 -17.00 -4.42 -3.82
N GLN A 48 -17.79 -3.91 -2.88
CA GLN A 48 -17.51 -2.61 -2.27
C GLN A 48 -16.25 -2.74 -1.42
N VAL A 49 -15.29 -1.86 -1.62
CA VAL A 49 -14.01 -1.88 -0.90
C VAL A 49 -13.82 -0.57 -0.15
N ILE A 50 -13.58 -0.69 1.16
CA ILE A 50 -13.17 0.42 2.01
C ILE A 50 -11.76 0.13 2.49
N THR A 51 -10.89 1.14 2.46
CA THR A 51 -9.50 1.01 2.91
C THR A 51 -9.12 2.12 3.88
N SER A 52 -8.13 1.88 4.72
CA SER A 52 -7.46 2.90 5.51
C SER A 52 -5.96 2.66 5.57
N ASP A 53 -5.22 3.73 5.77
CA ASP A 53 -3.78 3.69 6.04
C ASP A 53 -3.32 4.97 6.76
N ILE A 54 -2.29 4.85 7.59
CA ILE A 54 -1.71 5.98 8.32
C ILE A 54 -0.66 6.74 7.51
N LEU A 55 -0.12 6.13 6.46
CA LEU A 55 0.83 6.80 5.56
C LEU A 55 0.08 7.54 4.46
N GLN A 56 0.46 8.80 4.27
CA GLN A 56 -0.17 9.63 3.25
C GLN A 56 0.08 9.09 1.84
N CYS A 57 1.27 8.55 1.59
CA CYS A 57 1.58 7.94 0.29
C CYS A 57 0.69 6.72 0.00
N ASN A 58 0.38 5.88 1.00
CA ASN A 58 -0.53 4.76 0.84
C ASN A 58 -1.98 5.22 0.62
N TYR A 59 -2.43 6.26 1.34
CA TYR A 59 -3.73 6.88 1.06
C TYR A 59 -3.86 7.29 -0.41
N TRP A 60 -2.85 7.94 -1.01
CA TRP A 60 -2.89 8.32 -2.42
C TRP A 60 -2.91 7.12 -3.37
N TRP A 61 -2.23 6.03 -3.04
CA TRP A 61 -2.37 4.77 -3.78
C TRP A 61 -3.80 4.25 -3.76
N ASN A 62 -4.45 4.26 -2.59
CA ASN A 62 -5.82 3.80 -2.42
C ASN A 62 -6.82 4.74 -3.12
N LYS A 63 -6.60 6.05 -3.04
CA LYS A 63 -7.39 7.05 -3.76
C LYS A 63 -7.34 6.84 -5.27
N ALA A 64 -6.15 6.57 -5.81
CA ALA A 64 -5.95 6.34 -7.23
C ALA A 64 -6.61 5.05 -7.75
N LEU A 65 -6.57 3.95 -7.01
CA LEU A 65 -6.93 2.63 -7.53
C LEU A 65 -8.19 2.02 -6.91
N VAL A 66 -8.50 2.35 -5.66
CA VAL A 66 -9.70 1.81 -4.98
C VAL A 66 -10.87 2.77 -5.12
N GLU A 67 -10.73 4.00 -4.69
CA GLU A 67 -11.84 4.97 -4.69
C GLU A 67 -12.14 5.53 -6.08
N ASN A 68 -11.13 5.74 -6.91
CA ASN A 68 -11.29 6.28 -8.27
C ASN A 68 -12.25 5.45 -9.13
N LYS A 69 -13.21 6.14 -9.76
CA LYS A 69 -14.29 5.57 -10.58
C LYS A 69 -14.10 5.81 -12.08
N GLY A 70 -12.88 5.87 -12.58
CA GLY A 70 -12.63 6.05 -14.02
C GLY A 70 -12.07 7.42 -14.40
N VAL A 71 -11.68 8.25 -13.41
CA VAL A 71 -10.92 9.48 -13.67
C VAL A 71 -9.51 9.10 -14.11
N TYR A 72 -9.01 9.72 -15.16
CA TYR A 72 -7.65 9.50 -15.69
C TYR A 72 -6.96 10.83 -16.01
N ILE A 73 -5.64 10.81 -16.05
CA ILE A 73 -4.83 11.96 -16.45
C ILE A 73 -4.88 12.09 -17.97
N ASN A 74 -5.38 13.21 -18.46
CA ASN A 74 -5.34 13.56 -19.86
C ASN A 74 -4.00 14.20 -20.26
N GLN A 75 -3.77 14.36 -21.58
CA GLN A 75 -2.53 14.87 -22.11
C GLN A 75 -2.24 16.31 -21.65
N ASP A 76 -3.25 17.17 -21.58
CA ASP A 76 -3.14 18.57 -21.17
C ASP A 76 -2.62 18.70 -19.72
N VAL A 77 -3.16 17.90 -18.80
CA VAL A 77 -2.72 17.88 -17.41
C VAL A 77 -1.29 17.37 -17.33
N LEU A 78 -0.98 16.28 -18.04
CA LEU A 78 0.37 15.72 -18.09
C LEU A 78 1.40 16.74 -18.59
N GLU A 79 1.13 17.42 -19.70
CA GLU A 79 2.02 18.43 -20.27
C GLU A 79 2.27 19.59 -19.30
N LYS A 80 1.25 20.04 -18.59
CA LYS A 80 1.40 21.07 -17.56
C LYS A 80 2.32 20.61 -16.42
N VAL A 81 2.20 19.36 -15.98
CA VAL A 81 3.11 18.81 -14.95
C VAL A 81 4.55 18.74 -15.46
N LEU A 82 4.76 18.30 -16.70
CA LEU A 82 6.10 18.07 -17.25
C LEU A 82 6.82 19.34 -17.68
N TYR A 83 6.10 20.32 -18.24
CA TYR A 83 6.72 21.41 -19.00
C TYR A 83 6.44 22.82 -18.49
N THR A 84 5.52 23.02 -17.53
CA THR A 84 5.32 24.34 -16.94
C THR A 84 6.59 24.77 -16.21
N GLU A 85 7.09 25.95 -16.55
CA GLU A 85 8.18 26.58 -15.81
C GLU A 85 7.61 27.30 -14.58
N SER A 86 8.06 26.89 -13.41
CA SER A 86 7.66 27.46 -12.13
C SER A 86 8.89 27.80 -11.29
N THR A 87 8.77 28.82 -10.44
CA THR A 87 9.80 29.08 -9.44
C THR A 87 9.80 27.93 -8.43
N ILE A 88 10.90 27.20 -8.35
CA ILE A 88 11.01 25.96 -7.59
C ILE A 88 11.79 26.26 -6.30
N ALA A 89 11.19 25.93 -5.15
CA ALA A 89 11.94 25.86 -3.90
C ALA A 89 12.72 24.53 -3.86
N SER A 90 14.01 24.59 -3.55
CA SER A 90 14.83 23.38 -3.44
C SER A 90 14.53 22.66 -2.12
N VAL A 91 13.66 21.67 -2.18
CA VAL A 91 13.31 20.80 -1.04
C VAL A 91 14.09 19.50 -1.10
N PHE A 92 14.22 18.93 -2.30
CA PHE A 92 14.82 17.62 -2.51
C PHE A 92 16.29 17.68 -2.94
N GLY A 93 16.90 18.86 -2.93
CA GLY A 93 18.32 19.03 -3.25
C GLY A 93 19.27 18.24 -2.35
N GLU A 94 18.88 18.00 -1.08
CA GLU A 94 19.62 17.15 -0.14
C GLU A 94 19.68 15.68 -0.55
N TRP A 95 18.82 15.26 -1.46
CA TRP A 95 18.80 13.90 -2.00
C TRP A 95 19.79 13.68 -3.14
N ALA A 96 20.36 14.78 -3.67
CA ALA A 96 21.35 14.70 -4.74
C ALA A 96 22.59 13.93 -4.26
N ASP A 97 23.10 13.09 -5.16
CA ASP A 97 24.25 12.21 -4.94
C ASP A 97 24.09 11.15 -3.83
N SER A 98 23.02 11.24 -3.00
CA SER A 98 22.68 10.23 -2.00
C SER A 98 21.70 9.18 -2.53
N TYR A 99 20.60 9.64 -3.14
CA TYR A 99 19.54 8.80 -3.69
C TYR A 99 19.37 8.99 -5.20
N PHE A 100 19.50 10.23 -5.67
CA PHE A 100 19.19 10.65 -7.03
C PHE A 100 20.30 11.54 -7.62
N THR A 101 20.29 11.68 -8.93
CA THR A 101 21.10 12.70 -9.60
C THR A 101 20.53 14.10 -9.37
N PRO A 102 21.32 15.18 -9.53
CA PRO A 102 20.80 16.54 -9.44
C PRO A 102 19.65 16.83 -10.42
N ASP A 103 19.64 16.20 -11.62
CA ASP A 103 18.57 16.35 -12.61
C ASP A 103 17.28 15.66 -12.17
N GLU A 104 17.36 14.49 -11.57
CA GLU A 104 16.23 13.77 -11.00
C GLU A 104 15.62 14.55 -9.82
N CYS A 105 16.45 15.11 -8.94
CA CYS A 105 15.98 15.99 -7.85
C CYS A 105 15.25 17.22 -8.40
N ARG A 106 15.79 17.90 -9.40
CA ARG A 106 15.11 19.03 -10.06
C ARG A 106 13.76 18.62 -10.66
N SER A 107 13.68 17.44 -11.24
CA SER A 107 12.43 16.91 -11.80
C SER A 107 11.40 16.66 -10.72
N LEU A 108 11.79 16.04 -9.60
CA LEU A 108 10.90 15.80 -8.46
C LEU A 108 10.33 17.09 -7.88
N GLU A 109 11.16 18.13 -7.77
CA GLU A 109 10.75 19.46 -7.30
C GLU A 109 9.79 20.12 -8.27
N LYS A 110 10.11 20.11 -9.57
CA LYS A 110 9.28 20.67 -10.63
C LYS A 110 7.90 20.03 -10.65
N TRP A 111 7.84 18.70 -10.66
CA TRP A 111 6.57 17.98 -10.67
C TRP A 111 5.75 18.23 -9.40
N SER A 112 6.38 18.22 -8.23
CA SER A 112 5.71 18.52 -6.97
C SER A 112 5.09 19.92 -6.98
N THR A 113 5.83 20.91 -7.45
CA THR A 113 5.37 22.31 -7.56
C THR A 113 4.24 22.42 -8.59
N ASN A 114 4.43 21.88 -9.80
CA ASN A 114 3.44 21.97 -10.86
C ASN A 114 2.12 21.29 -10.46
N ILE A 115 2.17 20.08 -9.89
CA ILE A 115 0.97 19.38 -9.41
C ILE A 115 0.24 20.19 -8.33
N SER A 116 0.98 20.87 -7.44
CA SER A 116 0.37 21.67 -6.37
C SER A 116 -0.37 22.91 -6.88
N LEU A 117 0.04 23.44 -8.02
CA LEU A 117 -0.54 24.64 -8.63
C LEU A 117 -1.72 24.31 -9.56
N LEU A 118 -1.89 23.06 -9.96
CA LEU A 118 -2.97 22.67 -10.85
C LEU A 118 -4.30 22.55 -10.09
N ASN A 119 -5.36 23.10 -10.71
CA ASN A 119 -6.74 22.89 -10.28
C ASN A 119 -7.25 21.58 -10.89
N ILE A 120 -6.97 20.47 -10.23
CA ILE A 120 -7.31 19.10 -10.62
C ILE A 120 -8.05 18.41 -9.48
N SER A 121 -8.79 17.36 -9.79
CA SER A 121 -9.47 16.55 -8.77
C SER A 121 -8.48 15.79 -7.89
N ASP A 122 -8.94 15.29 -6.74
CA ASP A 122 -8.13 14.46 -5.87
C ASP A 122 -7.76 13.13 -6.52
N GLU A 123 -8.61 12.58 -7.37
CA GLU A 123 -8.34 11.37 -8.14
C GLU A 123 -7.21 11.61 -9.17
N GLU A 124 -7.26 12.73 -9.90
CA GLU A 124 -6.17 13.11 -10.81
C GLU A 124 -4.86 13.33 -10.05
N ARG A 125 -4.92 14.03 -8.93
CA ARG A 125 -3.76 14.24 -8.05
C ARG A 125 -3.18 12.91 -7.56
N ALA A 126 -4.03 11.98 -7.14
CA ALA A 126 -3.63 10.66 -6.68
C ALA A 126 -2.91 9.87 -7.79
N LEU A 127 -3.41 9.90 -9.01
CA LEU A 127 -2.77 9.23 -10.14
C LEU A 127 -1.38 9.82 -10.45
N LEU A 128 -1.24 11.13 -10.42
CA LEU A 128 0.06 11.79 -10.60
C LEU A 128 1.04 11.43 -9.47
N TYR A 129 0.58 11.42 -8.23
CA TYR A 129 1.40 11.05 -7.08
C TYR A 129 1.90 9.62 -7.22
N VAL A 130 1.00 8.69 -7.55
CA VAL A 130 1.37 7.28 -7.76
C VAL A 130 2.37 7.13 -8.92
N ALA A 131 2.21 7.86 -10.02
CA ALA A 131 3.18 7.84 -11.12
C ALA A 131 4.56 8.34 -10.68
N VAL A 132 4.63 9.37 -9.83
CA VAL A 132 5.89 9.84 -9.23
C VAL A 132 6.47 8.80 -8.29
N TYR A 133 5.67 8.13 -7.45
CA TYR A 133 6.14 7.04 -6.57
C TYR A 133 6.75 5.89 -7.38
N LEU A 134 6.14 5.54 -8.49
CA LEU A 134 6.68 4.52 -9.39
C LEU A 134 7.99 4.99 -10.04
N THR A 135 8.12 6.27 -10.39
CA THR A 135 9.33 6.86 -10.91
C THR A 135 10.46 6.86 -9.87
N ILE A 136 10.19 7.30 -8.65
CA ILE A 136 11.13 7.22 -7.51
C ILE A 136 11.59 5.78 -7.31
N SER A 137 10.65 4.84 -7.29
CA SER A 137 10.95 3.43 -7.12
C SER A 137 11.83 2.86 -8.23
N TYR A 138 11.57 3.26 -9.46
CA TYR A 138 12.39 2.89 -10.61
C TYR A 138 13.83 3.39 -10.41
N TRP A 139 14.02 4.65 -10.06
CA TRP A 139 15.34 5.23 -9.88
C TRP A 139 16.14 4.58 -8.75
N ILE A 140 15.58 4.35 -7.58
CA ILE A 140 16.30 3.70 -6.47
C ILE A 140 16.63 2.24 -6.74
N THR A 141 15.86 1.56 -7.59
CA THR A 141 16.09 0.15 -7.93
C THR A 141 17.13 -0.03 -9.05
N TYR A 142 17.07 0.83 -10.04
CA TYR A 142 17.88 0.72 -11.26
C TYR A 142 19.12 1.62 -11.27
N ASN A 143 19.17 2.70 -10.51
CA ASN A 143 20.26 3.68 -10.50
C ASN A 143 21.64 3.10 -10.22
N LYS A 144 21.74 1.95 -9.58
CA LYS A 144 23.04 1.34 -9.27
C LYS A 144 23.63 0.47 -10.41
N ARG A 145 22.86 0.12 -11.45
CA ARG A 145 23.33 -0.85 -12.47
C ARG A 145 22.94 -0.58 -13.93
N TYR A 146 21.93 0.19 -14.25
CA TYR A 146 21.35 0.20 -15.61
C TYR A 146 21.31 1.56 -16.31
N PHE A 147 21.46 2.66 -15.61
CA PHE A 147 21.22 4.02 -16.15
C PHE A 147 22.34 4.60 -17.02
N GLN A 148 23.49 3.99 -17.05
CA GLN A 148 24.56 4.46 -17.93
C GLN A 148 24.31 4.21 -19.44
N THR A 149 23.24 3.52 -19.80
CA THR A 149 23.03 3.04 -21.18
C THR A 149 21.75 3.51 -21.88
N LYS A 150 20.82 4.21 -21.22
CA LYS A 150 19.61 4.74 -21.89
C LYS A 150 19.41 6.21 -21.52
N ASN A 151 19.56 7.11 -22.50
CA ASN A 151 19.20 8.53 -22.44
C ASN A 151 17.66 8.71 -22.37
N VAL A 152 17.00 8.16 -21.35
CA VAL A 152 15.57 8.38 -21.12
C VAL A 152 15.43 9.54 -20.15
N SER A 153 14.73 10.59 -20.56
CA SER A 153 14.54 11.75 -19.70
C SER A 153 13.64 11.41 -18.49
N PRO A 154 13.79 12.11 -17.36
CA PRO A 154 12.87 12.00 -16.24
C PRO A 154 11.40 12.17 -16.63
N ASN A 155 11.11 13.12 -17.54
CA ASN A 155 9.76 13.38 -18.04
C ASN A 155 9.18 12.18 -18.81
N ASP A 156 9.98 11.50 -19.63
CA ASP A 156 9.52 10.31 -20.37
C ASP A 156 9.19 9.16 -19.41
N ILE A 157 9.97 9.01 -18.33
CA ILE A 157 9.71 8.01 -17.30
C ILE A 157 8.40 8.30 -16.57
N LEU A 158 8.17 9.56 -16.16
CA LEU A 158 6.92 9.95 -15.53
C LEU A 158 5.73 9.73 -16.45
N ALA A 159 5.83 10.17 -17.73
CA ALA A 159 4.79 9.98 -18.74
C ALA A 159 4.46 8.48 -18.94
N TYR A 160 5.48 7.63 -18.98
CA TYR A 160 5.29 6.18 -19.05
C TYR A 160 4.48 5.65 -17.86
N TYR A 161 4.79 6.08 -16.63
CA TYR A 161 4.05 5.63 -15.44
C TYR A 161 2.65 6.22 -15.35
N VAL A 162 2.43 7.47 -15.80
CA VAL A 162 1.07 8.03 -15.92
C VAL A 162 0.22 7.20 -16.87
N ASN A 163 0.75 6.83 -18.03
CA ASN A 163 0.03 5.98 -18.98
C ASN A 163 -0.27 4.58 -18.40
N ASN A 164 0.63 4.02 -17.62
CA ASN A 164 0.41 2.72 -17.00
C ASN A 164 -0.64 2.78 -15.90
N ILE A 165 -0.60 3.78 -15.02
CA ILE A 165 -1.58 3.88 -13.94
C ILE A 165 -2.98 4.20 -14.45
N ASN A 166 -3.11 5.03 -15.51
CA ASN A 166 -4.37 5.29 -16.18
C ASN A 166 -5.08 4.01 -16.66
N ARG A 167 -4.32 3.00 -17.13
CA ARG A 167 -4.86 1.72 -17.57
C ARG A 167 -5.33 0.81 -16.42
N MET A 168 -4.96 1.13 -15.20
CA MET A 168 -5.34 0.35 -14.03
C MET A 168 -6.64 0.83 -13.40
N VAL A 169 -7.10 2.03 -13.76
CA VAL A 169 -8.32 2.63 -13.23
C VAL A 169 -9.55 2.00 -13.87
N PHE A 170 -10.56 1.73 -13.07
CA PHE A 170 -11.86 1.25 -13.52
C PHE A 170 -12.93 1.54 -12.47
N ASP A 171 -14.19 1.62 -12.92
CA ASP A 171 -15.37 1.66 -12.04
C ASP A 171 -15.98 0.26 -11.96
N ASN A 172 -16.29 -0.20 -10.76
CA ASN A 172 -17.05 -1.43 -10.54
C ASN A 172 -18.50 -1.16 -10.14
N GLY A 173 -18.96 0.09 -10.22
CA GLY A 173 -20.31 0.51 -9.84
C GLY A 173 -20.56 0.58 -8.33
N MET A 174 -19.59 0.27 -7.50
CA MET A 174 -19.73 0.24 -6.03
C MET A 174 -19.20 1.53 -5.39
N PRO A 175 -19.76 1.94 -4.24
CA PRO A 175 -19.27 3.10 -3.48
C PRO A 175 -17.99 2.75 -2.69
N ASN A 176 -16.87 2.62 -3.40
CA ASN A 176 -15.57 2.40 -2.77
C ASN A 176 -15.06 3.67 -2.09
N PHE A 177 -14.32 3.52 -1.00
CA PHE A 177 -13.81 4.64 -0.23
C PHE A 177 -12.43 4.36 0.38
N CYS A 178 -11.62 5.40 0.59
CA CYS A 178 -10.36 5.29 1.31
C CYS A 178 -10.20 6.39 2.36
N TYR A 179 -9.67 6.02 3.51
CA TYR A 179 -9.42 6.92 4.62
C TYR A 179 -7.92 7.12 4.84
N TYR A 180 -7.52 8.37 5.08
CA TYR A 180 -6.22 8.71 5.64
C TYR A 180 -6.35 8.81 7.15
N TYR A 181 -6.42 7.66 7.81
CA TYR A 181 -6.60 7.55 9.25
C TYR A 181 -5.92 6.30 9.81
N ASP A 182 -5.62 6.34 11.08
CA ASP A 182 -5.26 5.13 11.81
C ASP A 182 -6.47 4.20 11.86
N SER A 183 -6.24 2.94 11.53
CA SER A 183 -7.30 1.92 11.52
C SER A 183 -7.93 1.73 12.90
N TYR A 184 -7.17 1.91 13.97
CA TYR A 184 -7.67 1.84 15.35
C TYR A 184 -8.68 2.94 15.69
N GLU A 185 -8.63 4.08 15.02
CA GLU A 185 -9.56 5.19 15.28
C GLU A 185 -10.90 5.00 14.59
N ILE A 186 -10.92 4.30 13.45
CA ILE A 186 -12.11 4.24 12.60
C ILE A 186 -12.71 2.85 12.42
N ALA A 187 -11.98 1.76 12.76
CA ALA A 187 -12.42 0.40 12.46
C ALA A 187 -13.83 0.07 12.97
N SER A 188 -14.19 0.52 14.19
CA SER A 188 -15.51 0.30 14.77
C SER A 188 -16.65 1.04 14.06
N GLN A 189 -16.33 2.03 13.19
CA GLN A 189 -17.29 2.85 12.47
C GLN A 189 -17.48 2.35 11.02
N ILE A 190 -16.68 1.39 10.56
CA ILE A 190 -16.73 0.88 9.19
C ILE A 190 -17.69 -0.30 9.10
N GLY A 191 -18.83 -0.06 8.46
CA GLY A 191 -19.91 -1.04 8.30
C GLY A 191 -19.76 -1.89 7.03
N THR A 192 -18.79 -2.80 6.98
CA THR A 192 -18.66 -3.78 5.90
C THR A 192 -19.01 -5.19 6.39
N GLU A 193 -19.35 -6.10 5.45
CA GLU A 193 -19.60 -7.51 5.81
C GLU A 193 -18.33 -8.23 6.24
N ALA A 194 -17.22 -8.00 5.55
CA ALA A 194 -15.94 -8.61 5.85
C ALA A 194 -14.88 -7.59 6.24
N VAL A 195 -13.89 -8.05 7.01
CA VAL A 195 -12.63 -7.32 7.23
C VAL A 195 -11.49 -8.23 6.79
N TYR A 196 -10.63 -7.73 5.91
CA TYR A 196 -9.38 -8.37 5.55
C TYR A 196 -8.25 -7.76 6.38
N MET A 197 -7.48 -8.59 7.05
CA MET A 197 -6.42 -8.15 7.95
C MET A 197 -5.11 -8.86 7.61
N TYR A 198 -4.10 -8.07 7.26
CA TYR A 198 -2.71 -8.51 7.22
C TYR A 198 -1.92 -7.57 8.13
N PHE A 199 -1.73 -8.01 9.37
CA PHE A 199 -1.15 -7.15 10.39
C PHE A 199 0.28 -6.74 10.05
N PRO A 200 0.62 -5.44 10.13
CA PRO A 200 1.98 -4.98 9.86
C PRO A 200 2.99 -5.65 10.79
N SER A 201 4.09 -6.14 10.25
CA SER A 201 5.18 -6.75 11.01
C SER A 201 6.43 -5.90 11.02
N LYS A 202 7.28 -6.07 12.04
CA LYS A 202 8.57 -5.36 12.15
C LYS A 202 9.51 -5.68 10.99
N GLU A 203 9.57 -6.95 10.60
CA GLU A 203 10.37 -7.42 9.48
C GLU A 203 9.85 -6.87 8.15
N GLY A 204 8.55 -6.89 7.96
CA GLY A 204 7.88 -6.26 6.82
C GLY A 204 8.20 -4.77 6.75
N PHE A 205 8.16 -4.08 7.88
CA PHE A 205 8.42 -2.66 7.98
C PHE A 205 9.87 -2.28 7.64
N ARG A 206 10.86 -3.07 8.07
CA ARG A 206 12.28 -2.83 7.74
C ARG A 206 12.57 -2.92 6.25
N ASN A 207 11.96 -3.86 5.54
CA ASN A 207 12.12 -4.03 4.10
C ASN A 207 11.38 -2.97 3.27
N TYR A 208 10.38 -2.32 3.86
CA TYR A 208 9.61 -1.25 3.24
C TYR A 208 10.27 0.14 3.36
N ASN A 209 11.23 0.31 4.29
CA ASN A 209 11.62 1.60 4.82
C ASN A 209 12.04 2.65 3.78
N MET A 210 12.98 2.34 2.88
CA MET A 210 13.54 3.41 2.03
C MET A 210 12.56 3.95 0.99
N ARG A 211 11.73 3.09 0.41
CA ARG A 211 10.77 3.48 -0.62
C ARG A 211 9.63 4.30 -0.04
N PHE A 212 8.99 3.81 1.00
CA PHE A 212 7.91 4.53 1.68
C PHE A 212 8.42 5.83 2.31
N TYR A 213 9.65 5.83 2.83
CA TYR A 213 10.30 7.02 3.32
C TYR A 213 10.39 8.11 2.25
N LEU A 214 10.91 7.78 1.07
CA LEU A 214 11.04 8.74 -0.03
C LEU A 214 9.69 9.19 -0.58
N TRP A 215 8.72 8.27 -0.69
CA TRP A 215 7.36 8.60 -1.10
C TRP A 215 6.67 9.53 -0.11
N GLU A 216 6.76 9.23 1.17
CA GLU A 216 6.15 10.03 2.22
C GLU A 216 6.79 11.42 2.32
N CYS A 217 8.13 11.50 2.24
CA CYS A 217 8.85 12.76 2.17
C CYS A 217 8.41 13.60 0.96
N TRP A 218 8.36 12.99 -0.22
CA TRP A 218 7.95 13.68 -1.43
C TRP A 218 6.50 14.17 -1.35
N THR A 219 5.60 13.35 -0.85
CA THR A 219 4.18 13.68 -0.65
C THR A 219 4.01 14.88 0.27
N ARG A 220 4.77 14.92 1.36
CA ARG A 220 4.74 16.00 2.37
C ARG A 220 5.57 17.21 1.98
N ARG A 221 6.32 17.13 0.89
CA ARG A 221 7.25 18.17 0.44
C ARG A 221 8.31 18.51 1.49
N VAL A 222 8.95 17.52 2.04
CA VAL A 222 10.05 17.62 3.01
C VAL A 222 11.20 16.74 2.58
N SER A 223 12.44 17.17 2.86
CA SER A 223 13.64 16.37 2.53
C SER A 223 13.85 15.20 3.51
N GLN A 224 13.37 15.35 4.72
CA GLN A 224 13.52 14.36 5.78
C GLN A 224 12.24 14.24 6.62
N ILE A 225 11.96 13.03 7.08
CA ILE A 225 10.85 12.74 7.97
C ILE A 225 11.26 11.66 8.99
N ASN A 226 10.81 11.79 10.20
CA ASN A 226 10.83 10.68 11.14
C ASN A 226 9.61 9.79 10.90
N LEU A 227 9.75 8.72 10.10
CA LEU A 227 8.67 7.78 9.81
C LEU A 227 8.13 7.12 11.08
N GLU A 228 9.00 6.74 12.01
CA GLU A 228 8.57 6.23 13.30
C GLU A 228 7.70 7.25 14.02
N GLY A 229 8.07 8.52 14.02
CA GLY A 229 7.26 9.60 14.58
C GLY A 229 5.95 9.85 13.84
N VAL A 230 5.85 9.58 12.53
CA VAL A 230 4.58 9.66 11.78
C VAL A 230 3.67 8.51 12.15
N ILE A 231 4.22 7.32 12.23
CA ILE A 231 3.54 6.11 12.67
C ILE A 231 3.19 6.24 14.15
N ASN A 232 3.97 6.95 14.93
CA ASN A 232 3.90 7.07 16.39
C ASN A 232 3.13 8.29 16.92
N LYS A 233 2.36 8.99 16.11
CA LYS A 233 1.58 10.17 16.57
C LYS A 233 0.23 9.83 17.22
N VAL A 234 -0.19 8.59 17.22
CA VAL A 234 -1.49 8.17 17.71
C VAL A 234 -1.37 7.58 19.13
N GLU A 235 -2.29 7.90 20.03
CA GLU A 235 -2.27 7.56 21.46
C GLU A 235 -2.59 6.10 21.79
N TYR A 236 -2.84 5.25 20.79
CA TYR A 236 -3.13 3.82 21.01
C TYR A 236 -1.88 2.96 20.86
N PRO A 237 -1.85 1.76 21.46
CA PRO A 237 -0.72 0.85 21.24
C PRO A 237 -0.63 0.54 19.76
N LYS A 238 0.32 1.18 19.12
CA LYS A 238 0.53 1.14 17.69
C LYS A 238 1.18 -0.18 17.34
N LEU A 239 0.69 -0.81 16.30
CA LEU A 239 1.38 -1.98 15.77
C LEU A 239 2.87 -1.71 15.51
N GLY A 240 3.29 -0.46 15.24
CA GLY A 240 4.69 -0.05 15.06
C GLY A 240 5.53 0.03 16.34
N GLU A 241 5.00 0.50 17.48
CA GLU A 241 5.72 0.57 18.78
C GLU A 241 5.69 -0.76 19.53
N THR A 242 4.67 -1.57 19.27
CA THR A 242 4.42 -2.83 19.96
C THR A 242 5.32 -3.98 19.48
N PHE A 243 6.22 -3.73 18.54
CA PHE A 243 7.18 -4.72 18.07
C PHE A 243 8.38 -4.93 19.00
N THR A 244 8.39 -4.34 20.17
CA THR A 244 9.47 -4.57 21.15
C THR A 244 9.40 -5.96 21.75
N ASP A 245 8.19 -6.49 21.95
CA ASP A 245 7.95 -7.85 22.39
C ASP A 245 6.65 -8.43 21.83
N LYS A 246 6.55 -9.75 21.86
CA LYS A 246 5.42 -10.51 21.34
C LYS A 246 4.11 -10.22 22.08
N GLU A 247 4.16 -10.08 23.39
CA GLU A 247 2.97 -9.90 24.23
C GLU A 247 2.28 -8.57 23.90
N THR A 248 3.05 -7.49 23.86
CA THR A 248 2.54 -6.16 23.51
C THR A 248 1.93 -6.15 22.09
N TYR A 249 2.56 -6.85 21.15
CA TYR A 249 2.04 -6.97 19.79
C TYR A 249 0.72 -7.74 19.74
N MET A 250 0.62 -8.88 20.44
CA MET A 250 -0.62 -9.66 20.47
C MET A 250 -1.76 -8.90 21.17
N ASN A 251 -1.46 -8.11 22.20
CA ASN A 251 -2.44 -7.25 22.85
C ASN A 251 -2.95 -6.15 21.90
N ALA A 252 -2.10 -5.61 21.04
CA ALA A 252 -2.53 -4.66 20.01
C ALA A 252 -3.46 -5.32 19.00
N ILE A 253 -3.16 -6.52 18.54
CA ILE A 253 -4.05 -7.28 17.65
C ILE A 253 -5.39 -7.56 18.33
N ASP A 254 -5.38 -8.01 19.59
CA ASP A 254 -6.58 -8.26 20.38
C ASP A 254 -7.48 -7.00 20.48
N SER A 255 -6.86 -5.86 20.78
CA SER A 255 -7.55 -4.56 20.80
C SER A 255 -8.18 -4.21 19.46
N PHE A 256 -7.49 -4.47 18.34
CA PHE A 256 -8.06 -4.24 17.02
C PHE A 256 -9.23 -5.21 16.71
N LEU A 257 -9.07 -6.48 16.99
CA LEU A 257 -10.11 -7.49 16.76
C LEU A 257 -11.40 -7.15 17.53
N SER A 258 -11.28 -6.60 18.74
CA SER A 258 -12.42 -6.17 19.54
C SER A 258 -13.24 -5.05 18.86
N GLN A 259 -12.62 -4.23 18.02
CA GLN A 259 -13.31 -3.14 17.31
C GLN A 259 -14.08 -3.61 16.07
N VAL A 260 -13.67 -4.73 15.48
CA VAL A 260 -14.27 -5.29 14.25
C VAL A 260 -15.17 -6.49 14.52
N VAL A 261 -15.63 -6.67 15.77
CA VAL A 261 -16.50 -7.79 16.15
C VAL A 261 -17.85 -7.80 15.43
N ASN A 262 -18.34 -6.66 14.97
CA ASN A 262 -19.62 -6.54 14.30
C ASN A 262 -19.58 -6.95 12.81
N ASN A 263 -18.40 -7.07 12.21
CA ASN A 263 -18.28 -7.52 10.82
C ASN A 263 -18.52 -9.02 10.77
N ARG A 264 -19.34 -9.51 9.86
CA ARG A 264 -19.75 -10.93 9.75
C ARG A 264 -18.58 -11.88 9.53
N VAL A 265 -17.60 -11.48 8.73
CA VAL A 265 -16.48 -12.31 8.29
C VAL A 265 -15.14 -11.64 8.59
N TRP A 266 -14.23 -12.40 9.18
CA TRP A 266 -12.82 -12.01 9.27
C TRP A 266 -11.98 -12.89 8.34
N ILE A 267 -11.12 -12.23 7.56
CA ILE A 267 -10.14 -12.86 6.68
C ILE A 267 -8.78 -12.37 7.15
N ILE A 268 -8.02 -13.21 7.83
CA ILE A 268 -6.75 -12.84 8.45
C ILE A 268 -5.64 -13.55 7.70
N SER A 269 -4.78 -12.80 7.02
CA SER A 269 -3.57 -13.32 6.38
C SER A 269 -2.38 -13.29 7.34
N TYR A 270 -1.53 -14.29 7.23
CA TYR A 270 -0.27 -14.40 7.97
C TYR A 270 0.82 -15.04 7.11
N ASN A 271 2.07 -14.85 7.52
CA ASN A 271 3.24 -15.49 6.90
C ASN A 271 4.02 -16.26 7.98
N ASP A 272 4.50 -17.46 7.66
CA ASP A 272 5.18 -18.34 8.61
C ASP A 272 6.56 -17.84 9.10
N GLN A 273 7.10 -16.83 8.45
CA GLN A 273 8.44 -16.28 8.77
C GLN A 273 8.40 -15.02 9.63
N ILE A 274 7.20 -14.47 9.91
CA ILE A 274 7.03 -13.21 10.64
C ILE A 274 5.97 -13.34 11.74
N LEU A 275 6.04 -12.45 12.72
CA LEU A 275 4.99 -12.32 13.72
C LEU A 275 3.77 -11.56 13.16
N PRO A 276 2.56 -11.90 13.60
CA PRO A 276 2.21 -12.97 14.55
C PRO A 276 2.26 -14.36 13.90
N ASN A 277 2.63 -15.38 14.65
CA ASN A 277 2.59 -16.73 14.12
C ASN A 277 1.16 -17.28 14.06
N LYS A 278 0.99 -18.39 13.37
CA LYS A 278 -0.30 -19.04 13.14
C LYS A 278 -1.02 -19.42 14.43
N GLU A 279 -0.30 -20.07 15.35
CA GLU A 279 -0.85 -20.60 16.60
C GLU A 279 -1.41 -19.49 17.47
N ASP A 280 -0.66 -18.39 17.61
CA ASP A 280 -1.09 -17.22 18.38
C ASP A 280 -2.34 -16.57 17.77
N LEU A 281 -2.41 -16.46 16.44
CA LEU A 281 -3.59 -15.92 15.76
C LEU A 281 -4.80 -16.82 15.94
N LEU A 282 -4.63 -18.14 15.82
CA LEU A 282 -5.73 -19.10 16.01
C LEU A 282 -6.30 -19.01 17.42
N GLU A 283 -5.43 -18.99 18.44
CA GLU A 283 -5.84 -18.85 19.84
C GLU A 283 -6.59 -17.53 20.07
N LEU A 284 -6.08 -16.45 19.52
CA LEU A 284 -6.68 -15.13 19.69
C LEU A 284 -8.04 -15.02 18.99
N VAL A 285 -8.15 -15.47 17.74
CA VAL A 285 -9.38 -15.41 16.96
C VAL A 285 -10.49 -16.26 17.59
N GLN A 286 -10.15 -17.42 18.14
CA GLN A 286 -11.09 -18.33 18.80
C GLN A 286 -11.76 -17.72 20.04
N LYS A 287 -11.17 -16.68 20.66
CA LYS A 287 -11.82 -15.93 21.75
C LYS A 287 -13.07 -15.18 21.28
N TYR A 288 -13.14 -14.85 20.01
CA TYR A 288 -14.19 -14.00 19.44
C TYR A 288 -15.12 -14.76 18.49
N ARG A 289 -14.61 -15.76 17.75
CA ARG A 289 -15.30 -16.31 16.59
C ARG A 289 -15.00 -17.77 16.32
N THR A 290 -15.90 -18.39 15.57
CA THR A 290 -15.68 -19.74 15.02
C THR A 290 -14.78 -19.64 13.78
N ILE A 291 -13.66 -20.37 13.81
CA ILE A 291 -12.77 -20.51 12.64
C ILE A 291 -13.38 -21.57 11.71
N THR A 292 -13.70 -21.16 10.48
CA THR A 292 -14.28 -22.05 9.47
C THR A 292 -13.27 -22.59 8.48
N LYS A 293 -12.19 -21.83 8.23
CA LYS A 293 -11.08 -22.27 7.37
C LYS A 293 -9.75 -21.80 7.95
N ASN A 294 -8.74 -22.65 7.82
CA ASN A 294 -7.34 -22.31 8.06
C ASN A 294 -6.51 -23.06 7.02
N VAL A 295 -6.07 -22.35 6.01
CA VAL A 295 -5.38 -22.92 4.84
C VAL A 295 -4.08 -22.17 4.55
N GLU A 296 -3.11 -22.90 4.00
CA GLU A 296 -1.80 -22.39 3.67
C GLU A 296 -1.48 -22.61 2.19
N LEU A 297 -0.72 -21.70 1.63
CA LEU A 297 -0.18 -21.75 0.28
C LEU A 297 1.34 -21.72 0.36
N GLU A 298 2.00 -22.73 -0.19
CA GLU A 298 3.45 -22.74 -0.31
C GLU A 298 3.89 -21.95 -1.54
N ILE A 299 4.76 -20.98 -1.32
CA ILE A 299 5.28 -20.12 -2.37
C ILE A 299 6.80 -20.31 -2.47
N PRO A 300 7.29 -20.90 -3.57
CA PRO A 300 8.73 -21.00 -3.80
C PRO A 300 9.28 -19.62 -4.18
N TYR A 301 10.40 -19.22 -3.59
CA TYR A 301 11.12 -18.01 -3.96
C TYR A 301 12.62 -18.27 -4.13
N PRO A 302 13.25 -17.62 -5.11
CA PRO A 302 14.68 -17.80 -5.37
C PRO A 302 15.52 -17.11 -4.29
N THR A 303 16.54 -17.80 -3.81
CA THR A 303 17.58 -17.26 -2.92
C THR A 303 18.95 -17.43 -3.55
N ALA A 304 19.98 -16.80 -2.97
CA ALA A 304 21.37 -16.98 -3.40
C ALA A 304 21.85 -18.45 -3.26
N ALA A 305 21.22 -19.23 -2.37
CA ALA A 305 21.56 -20.63 -2.09
C ALA A 305 20.66 -21.63 -2.85
N GLY A 306 19.69 -21.17 -3.64
CA GLY A 306 18.73 -22.01 -4.34
C GLY A 306 17.29 -21.52 -4.22
N THR A 307 16.33 -22.44 -4.19
CA THR A 307 14.92 -22.12 -3.96
C THR A 307 14.56 -22.38 -2.50
N SER A 308 14.02 -21.37 -1.83
CA SER A 308 13.37 -21.50 -0.51
C SER A 308 11.84 -21.48 -0.68
N ILE A 309 11.13 -21.97 0.31
CA ILE A 309 9.67 -21.96 0.36
C ILE A 309 9.25 -21.08 1.53
N THR A 310 8.31 -20.18 1.31
CA THR A 310 7.57 -19.49 2.37
C THR A 310 6.12 -19.96 2.34
N LYS A 311 5.45 -19.89 3.48
CA LYS A 311 4.03 -20.22 3.58
C LYS A 311 3.24 -18.95 3.88
N GLU A 312 2.33 -18.65 2.97
CA GLU A 312 1.28 -17.66 3.20
C GLU A 312 0.03 -18.40 3.70
N GLY A 313 -0.54 -17.92 4.79
CA GLY A 313 -1.74 -18.53 5.35
C GLY A 313 -2.90 -17.56 5.44
N ILE A 314 -4.11 -18.12 5.45
CA ILE A 314 -5.33 -17.38 5.80
C ILE A 314 -6.15 -18.14 6.84
N ILE A 315 -6.66 -17.38 7.81
CA ILE A 315 -7.67 -17.79 8.76
C ILE A 315 -8.96 -17.09 8.37
N ILE A 316 -10.02 -17.86 8.17
CA ILE A 316 -11.36 -17.34 7.94
C ILE A 316 -12.21 -17.68 9.15
N ALA A 317 -12.80 -16.64 9.76
CA ALA A 317 -13.64 -16.78 10.93
C ALA A 317 -14.97 -16.04 10.72
N VAL A 318 -16.04 -16.63 11.17
CA VAL A 318 -17.41 -16.11 11.04
C VAL A 318 -18.07 -15.94 12.40
N GLN A 319 -19.08 -15.08 12.45
CA GLN A 319 -19.93 -14.93 13.64
C GLN A 319 -20.72 -16.21 13.90
#